data_166c26fd7785c3f798f7dfbcb4a27bb7
#
_entry.id   166c26fd7785c3f798f7dfbcb4a27bb7
#
_cell.length_a   1.000
_cell.length_b   1.000
_cell.length_c   1.000
_cell.angle_alpha   90.00
_cell.angle_beta   90.00
_cell.angle_gamma   90.00
#
_symmetry.space_group_name_H-M   'P 1'
#
loop_
_entity.id
_entity.type
_entity.pdbx_description
1 polymer ?
#
loop_
_entity_poly.entity_id
_entity_poly.type
_entity_poly.pdbx_seq_one_letter_code
_entity_poly.pdbx_strand_id
1 'polypeptide(L)'
;MYKNKRDCFISVLFMYFVLFCGLGNGLLWAQQNFRSQENFRSQRFLDSIYNKYISEKSYSGKQKNHSATYGVFEGNPDFVDHKCGFPLTGLIHSNFKYFSSQQQKNLKILDDRPKLDTSILSPSGHFRIHYDNSGVNKPQYDASLSVQENVNQVALALDSAYSFEVNFLGFPPPPIDSMRGGDNAYDIYIEDMGDYGNTSFENEIAPGKWNSYMSIDNDFKEVYYYTHGFDAARVTVAHEFNHAIQIGNYNYRDSDVFFHELTSTSMEEFVFNTSNDYYGYLRNYFNAPEKTFAEHNGYDLAIWNIYLKQIYGFPIIKRQWEFYINNPALSAINSSIVEASNGTSSFKTDLNTFGIWTFYTDYRTVSGKYFPEAINYPPIKIASSSTFSSTSFPLQISSQPLSNYFIDIFVPGNNRTDTITTKITDGDLARALENPGNNLLASFTLSSDSTDGSRKVVNNYFAQLSSSRDVFLESYFFNNQIVQGNKVEYAEIDVPYPNPFNYKNAMNNNQLSLPVSYNEMKNADVYIYSSGMNLVYSGNRNIFADPLTNKFIITWNGMDSSGKKLPTGVYIYITNSNGNLKKGKIVIKNE
;
A
#
# COMPACT_ATOMS: atom_id res chain seq x y z
N MET A 1 46.17 -56.24 -5.01
CA MET A 1 44.90 -55.75 -5.56
C MET A 1 44.13 -54.94 -4.46
N TYR A 2 44.78 -53.97 -3.83
CA TYR A 2 44.19 -53.11 -2.80
C TYR A 2 44.98 -51.77 -2.75
N LYS A 3 44.83 -50.95 -3.80
CA LYS A 3 45.49 -49.64 -3.84
C LYS A 3 44.69 -48.52 -4.52
N ASN A 4 43.42 -48.73 -4.92
CA ASN A 4 42.69 -47.76 -5.73
C ASN A 4 41.38 -47.25 -5.11
N LYS A 5 41.15 -47.43 -3.78
CA LYS A 5 39.95 -46.86 -3.15
C LYS A 5 40.22 -45.66 -2.22
N ARG A 6 41.47 -45.38 -1.85
CA ARG A 6 41.82 -44.24 -1.00
C ARG A 6 42.00 -42.94 -1.77
N ASP A 7 42.48 -42.98 -2.98
CA ASP A 7 42.78 -41.78 -3.78
C ASP A 7 41.50 -41.15 -4.36
N CYS A 8 40.48 -41.98 -4.64
CA CYS A 8 39.20 -41.48 -5.12
C CYS A 8 38.36 -40.76 -4.02
N PHE A 9 38.54 -41.17 -2.75
CA PHE A 9 37.84 -40.55 -1.60
C PHE A 9 38.45 -39.20 -1.22
N ILE A 10 39.77 -39.06 -1.37
CA ILE A 10 40.48 -37.79 -1.08
C ILE A 10 40.20 -36.77 -2.17
N SER A 11 40.09 -37.14 -3.43
CA SER A 11 39.74 -36.25 -4.53
C SER A 11 38.30 -35.74 -4.47
N VAL A 12 37.35 -36.57 -4.04
CA VAL A 12 35.96 -36.16 -3.86
C VAL A 12 35.81 -35.25 -2.61
N LEU A 13 36.56 -35.55 -1.53
CA LEU A 13 36.56 -34.68 -0.35
C LEU A 13 37.20 -33.30 -0.62
N PHE A 14 38.26 -33.28 -1.43
CA PHE A 14 38.92 -32.01 -1.81
C PHE A 14 38.07 -31.20 -2.78
N MET A 15 37.31 -31.84 -3.68
CA MET A 15 36.36 -31.15 -4.58
C MET A 15 35.15 -30.59 -3.81
N TYR A 16 34.64 -31.29 -2.78
CA TYR A 16 33.62 -30.76 -1.91
C TYR A 16 34.14 -29.62 -1.02
N PHE A 17 35.40 -29.69 -0.55
CA PHE A 17 35.99 -28.62 0.27
C PHE A 17 36.28 -27.36 -0.56
N VAL A 18 36.70 -27.46 -1.80
CA VAL A 18 36.90 -26.33 -2.73
C VAL A 18 35.56 -25.72 -3.17
N LEU A 19 34.54 -26.54 -3.38
CA LEU A 19 33.18 -26.03 -3.66
C LEU A 19 32.56 -25.33 -2.44
N PHE A 20 32.76 -25.83 -1.22
CA PHE A 20 32.26 -25.20 -0.01
C PHE A 20 33.02 -23.91 0.34
N CYS A 21 34.34 -23.86 0.16
CA CYS A 21 35.12 -22.64 0.34
C CYS A 21 34.85 -21.59 -0.75
N GLY A 22 34.59 -22.00 -2.00
CA GLY A 22 34.25 -21.10 -3.10
C GLY A 22 32.85 -20.45 -2.93
N LEU A 23 31.88 -21.23 -2.49
CA LEU A 23 30.53 -20.72 -2.21
C LEU A 23 30.49 -19.89 -0.92
N GLY A 24 31.28 -20.25 0.10
CA GLY A 24 31.37 -19.48 1.35
C GLY A 24 31.99 -18.09 1.14
N ASN A 25 33.05 -18.01 0.34
CA ASN A 25 33.70 -16.74 0.00
C ASN A 25 32.84 -15.86 -0.93
N GLY A 26 32.10 -16.45 -1.86
CA GLY A 26 31.17 -15.72 -2.73
C GLY A 26 29.97 -15.16 -1.94
N LEU A 27 29.43 -15.93 -0.99
CA LEU A 27 28.36 -15.48 -0.10
C LEU A 27 28.84 -14.42 0.89
N LEU A 28 30.04 -14.58 1.47
CA LEU A 28 30.66 -13.58 2.35
C LEU A 28 31.01 -12.30 1.58
N TRP A 29 31.50 -12.40 0.36
CA TRP A 29 31.81 -11.25 -0.49
C TRP A 29 30.51 -10.54 -0.96
N ALA A 30 29.48 -11.29 -1.32
CA ALA A 30 28.17 -10.74 -1.64
C ALA A 30 27.51 -10.09 -0.40
N GLN A 31 27.58 -10.72 0.76
CA GLN A 31 27.08 -10.13 2.00
C GLN A 31 27.88 -8.88 2.45
N GLN A 32 29.20 -8.88 2.27
CA GLN A 32 30.04 -7.70 2.58
C GLN A 32 29.79 -6.56 1.59
N ASN A 33 29.63 -6.84 0.29
CA ASN A 33 29.28 -5.80 -0.69
C ASN A 33 27.84 -5.31 -0.56
N PHE A 34 26.90 -6.19 -0.20
CA PHE A 34 25.53 -5.79 0.10
C PHE A 34 25.49 -4.91 1.36
N ARG A 35 26.18 -5.30 2.43
CA ARG A 35 26.34 -4.51 3.66
C ARG A 35 27.06 -3.18 3.41
N SER A 36 28.05 -3.13 2.51
CA SER A 36 28.75 -1.88 2.21
C SER A 36 27.90 -0.91 1.37
N GLN A 37 27.05 -1.41 0.49
CA GLN A 37 26.10 -0.59 -0.26
C GLN A 37 24.90 -0.14 0.61
N GLU A 38 24.39 -1.00 1.50
CA GLU A 38 23.41 -0.62 2.52
C GLU A 38 23.98 0.43 3.46
N ASN A 39 25.21 0.26 3.97
CA ASN A 39 25.85 1.23 4.85
C ASN A 39 26.07 2.59 4.17
N PHE A 40 26.34 2.65 2.89
CA PHE A 40 26.54 3.93 2.17
C PHE A 40 25.23 4.65 1.83
N ARG A 41 24.14 3.91 1.54
CA ARG A 41 22.78 4.47 1.43
C ARG A 41 22.24 4.85 2.81
N SER A 42 22.57 4.07 3.84
CA SER A 42 22.12 4.31 5.20
C SER A 42 22.69 5.58 5.82
N GLN A 43 23.97 5.97 5.56
CA GLN A 43 24.56 7.16 6.18
C GLN A 43 23.92 8.45 5.64
N ARG A 44 23.74 8.58 4.32
CA ARG A 44 23.02 9.74 3.75
C ARG A 44 21.58 9.85 4.24
N PHE A 45 20.91 8.73 4.34
CA PHE A 45 19.56 8.66 4.89
C PHE A 45 19.56 9.08 6.37
N LEU A 46 20.47 8.54 7.19
CA LEU A 46 20.61 8.88 8.60
C LEU A 46 20.91 10.38 8.80
N ASP A 47 21.82 10.93 8.03
CA ASP A 47 22.15 12.38 8.08
C ASP A 47 20.93 13.22 7.68
N SER A 48 20.16 12.77 6.71
CA SER A 48 18.96 13.44 6.23
C SER A 48 17.86 13.51 7.29
N ILE A 49 17.49 12.35 7.89
CA ILE A 49 16.46 12.31 8.94
C ILE A 49 16.93 13.04 10.19
N TYR A 50 18.22 12.94 10.55
CA TYR A 50 18.82 13.68 11.66
C TYR A 50 18.70 15.20 11.46
N ASN A 51 19.11 15.71 10.30
CA ASN A 51 19.06 17.15 10.01
C ASN A 51 17.61 17.66 10.00
N LYS A 52 16.67 16.87 9.47
CA LYS A 52 15.24 17.20 9.49
C LYS A 52 14.76 17.30 10.94
N TYR A 53 15.02 16.28 11.77
CA TYR A 53 14.62 16.25 13.18
C TYR A 53 15.18 17.43 13.98
N ILE A 54 16.49 17.73 13.80
CA ILE A 54 17.12 18.90 14.43
C ILE A 54 16.47 20.21 14.01
N SER A 55 16.13 20.35 12.71
CA SER A 55 15.49 21.56 12.21
C SER A 55 14.09 21.73 12.82
N GLU A 56 13.28 20.70 12.88
CA GLU A 56 11.93 20.74 13.47
C GLU A 56 11.98 21.11 14.96
N LYS A 57 12.83 20.43 15.75
CA LYS A 57 13.00 20.74 17.18
C LYS A 57 13.61 22.14 17.45
N SER A 58 14.38 22.71 16.52
CA SER A 58 14.96 24.06 16.68
C SER A 58 14.00 25.19 16.28
N TYR A 59 12.86 24.88 15.67
CA TYR A 59 11.81 25.85 15.29
C TYR A 59 10.88 26.20 16.45
N SER A 60 10.80 25.39 17.50
CA SER A 60 10.03 25.73 18.69
C SER A 60 10.61 27.01 19.33
N GLY A 61 9.88 28.14 19.26
CA GLY A 61 10.21 29.41 19.89
C GLY A 61 10.81 30.51 19.02
N LYS A 62 10.85 30.38 17.69
CA LYS A 62 11.26 31.47 16.78
C LYS A 62 10.11 31.85 15.85
N GLN A 63 9.85 33.17 15.73
CA GLN A 63 8.86 33.73 14.79
C GLN A 63 9.00 33.07 13.41
N LYS A 64 7.90 32.43 12.97
CA LYS A 64 7.80 31.68 11.71
C LYS A 64 7.84 32.66 10.52
N ASN A 65 8.98 32.81 9.87
CA ASN A 65 9.07 33.41 8.54
C ASN A 65 8.81 32.34 7.48
N HIS A 66 7.65 32.37 6.84
CA HIS A 66 7.15 31.45 5.84
C HIS A 66 7.95 31.48 4.51
N SER A 67 9.20 31.05 4.50
CA SER A 67 9.92 30.81 3.24
C SER A 67 10.92 29.66 3.31
N ALA A 68 10.60 28.59 4.01
CA ALA A 68 11.39 27.39 3.89
C ALA A 68 10.89 26.58 2.68
N THR A 69 11.60 26.66 1.58
CA THR A 69 11.55 25.70 0.49
C THR A 69 11.99 24.35 1.05
N TYR A 70 11.03 23.50 1.39
CA TYR A 70 11.30 22.14 1.83
C TYR A 70 11.92 21.37 0.67
N GLY A 71 13.15 20.92 0.86
CA GLY A 71 13.83 20.05 -0.08
C GLY A 71 13.05 18.73 -0.20
N VAL A 72 12.64 18.41 -1.41
CA VAL A 72 12.06 17.11 -1.77
C VAL A 72 13.10 16.03 -1.43
N PHE A 73 12.76 15.10 -0.56
CA PHE A 73 13.56 13.89 -0.35
C PHE A 73 13.49 13.05 -1.62
N GLU A 74 14.61 12.91 -2.33
CA GLU A 74 14.71 11.93 -3.41
C GLU A 74 14.53 10.51 -2.81
N GLY A 75 13.29 10.01 -2.90
CA GLY A 75 12.92 8.65 -2.49
C GLY A 75 11.61 8.51 -1.73
N ASN A 76 11.06 9.56 -1.13
CA ASN A 76 9.72 9.53 -0.55
C ASN A 76 9.12 10.96 -0.48
N PRO A 77 8.26 11.35 -1.42
CA PRO A 77 7.67 12.70 -1.47
C PRO A 77 6.65 13.00 -0.37
N ASP A 78 6.28 12.02 0.47
CA ASP A 78 5.12 12.10 1.35
C ASP A 78 5.43 12.61 2.77
N PHE A 79 6.66 13.03 3.07
CA PHE A 79 7.04 13.57 4.40
C PHE A 79 6.72 15.07 4.60
N VAL A 80 5.80 15.63 3.86
CA VAL A 80 5.50 17.09 3.91
C VAL A 80 4.26 17.41 4.77
N ASP A 81 3.67 16.43 5.44
CA ASP A 81 2.51 16.67 6.28
C ASP A 81 2.91 17.11 7.69
N HIS A 82 2.50 18.31 8.07
CA HIS A 82 2.66 18.89 9.42
C HIS A 82 1.62 18.37 10.43
N LYS A 83 1.00 17.23 10.17
CA LYS A 83 -0.03 16.71 11.08
C LYS A 83 0.58 16.10 12.33
N CYS A 84 1.55 15.23 12.18
CA CYS A 84 2.10 14.47 13.30
C CYS A 84 3.62 14.29 13.16
N GLY A 85 4.37 14.53 14.22
CA GLY A 85 5.81 14.31 14.29
C GLY A 85 6.21 12.84 14.47
N PHE A 86 5.27 11.94 14.74
CA PHE A 86 5.50 10.54 15.06
C PHE A 86 6.29 9.76 13.99
N PRO A 87 6.03 9.89 12.67
CA PRO A 87 6.81 9.15 11.67
C PRO A 87 8.30 9.45 11.73
N LEU A 88 8.66 10.72 11.88
CA LEU A 88 10.06 11.13 11.96
C LEU A 88 10.70 10.71 13.29
N THR A 89 9.99 10.87 14.40
CA THR A 89 10.43 10.42 15.72
C THR A 89 10.67 8.92 15.73
N GLY A 90 9.77 8.13 15.16
CA GLY A 90 9.93 6.68 15.03
C GLY A 90 11.16 6.28 14.19
N LEU A 91 11.37 6.96 13.05
CA LEU A 91 12.57 6.75 12.22
C LEU A 91 13.86 7.05 12.98
N ILE A 92 13.88 8.10 13.80
CA ILE A 92 15.04 8.43 14.64
C ILE A 92 15.30 7.32 15.67
N HIS A 93 14.27 6.89 16.40
CA HIS A 93 14.43 5.90 17.46
C HIS A 93 14.77 4.50 16.94
N SER A 94 14.13 4.03 15.89
CA SER A 94 14.42 2.72 15.27
C SER A 94 15.84 2.65 14.69
N ASN A 95 16.38 3.78 14.24
CA ASN A 95 17.70 3.90 13.66
C ASN A 95 18.77 4.44 14.64
N PHE A 96 18.40 4.69 15.91
CA PHE A 96 19.26 5.38 16.88
C PHE A 96 20.67 4.80 16.99
N LYS A 97 20.82 3.49 17.01
CA LYS A 97 22.11 2.79 17.12
C LYS A 97 23.05 2.99 15.92
N TYR A 98 22.52 3.43 14.78
CA TYR A 98 23.31 3.65 13.56
C TYR A 98 23.83 5.08 13.41
N PHE A 99 23.31 6.03 14.18
CA PHE A 99 23.82 7.40 14.21
C PHE A 99 25.23 7.46 14.80
N SER A 100 26.01 8.46 14.41
CA SER A 100 27.33 8.73 15.01
C SER A 100 27.19 9.06 16.51
N SER A 101 28.23 8.85 17.29
CA SER A 101 28.21 9.14 18.73
C SER A 101 27.84 10.60 19.04
N GLN A 102 28.24 11.55 18.18
CA GLN A 102 27.85 12.95 18.34
C GLN A 102 26.37 13.18 18.07
N GLN A 103 25.84 12.57 16.99
CA GLN A 103 24.40 12.65 16.68
C GLN A 103 23.56 12.02 17.79
N GLN A 104 23.94 10.83 18.28
CA GLN A 104 23.26 10.18 19.42
C GLN A 104 23.24 11.05 20.68
N LYS A 105 24.34 11.75 20.96
CA LYS A 105 24.40 12.67 22.10
C LYS A 105 23.44 13.85 21.91
N ASN A 106 23.40 14.42 20.74
CA ASN A 106 22.51 15.54 20.44
C ASN A 106 21.03 15.11 20.50
N LEU A 107 20.70 13.95 19.92
CA LEU A 107 19.34 13.40 19.95
C LEU A 107 18.85 13.19 21.38
N LYS A 108 19.67 12.61 22.27
CA LYS A 108 19.32 12.42 23.68
C LYS A 108 19.00 13.71 24.42
N ILE A 109 19.65 14.82 24.06
CA ILE A 109 19.37 16.14 24.66
C ILE A 109 18.03 16.69 24.18
N LEU A 110 17.66 16.41 22.92
CA LEU A 110 16.41 16.89 22.31
C LEU A 110 15.19 16.04 22.72
N ASP A 111 15.42 14.82 23.21
CA ASP A 111 14.37 13.92 23.68
C ASP A 111 14.02 14.15 25.17
N ASP A 112 14.65 15.11 25.84
CA ASP A 112 14.28 15.48 27.20
C ASP A 112 12.87 16.07 27.21
N ARG A 113 12.05 15.66 28.18
CA ARG A 113 10.69 16.17 28.37
C ARG A 113 10.69 17.68 28.55
N PRO A 114 9.72 18.39 27.96
CA PRO A 114 9.57 19.83 28.15
C PRO A 114 9.42 20.20 29.65
N LYS A 115 9.95 21.36 30.02
CA LYS A 115 9.81 21.89 31.39
C LYS A 115 8.87 23.06 31.35
N LEU A 116 7.63 22.84 31.78
CA LEU A 116 6.57 23.82 31.81
C LEU A 116 6.21 24.22 33.26
N ASP A 117 5.55 25.37 33.41
CA ASP A 117 5.32 26.02 34.70
C ASP A 117 4.50 25.17 35.68
N THR A 118 3.51 24.45 35.19
CA THR A 118 2.53 23.76 36.03
C THR A 118 1.89 22.56 35.33
N SER A 119 1.09 21.80 36.08
CA SER A 119 0.30 20.70 35.50
C SER A 119 -0.99 20.48 36.27
N ILE A 120 -1.96 19.84 35.60
CA ILE A 120 -3.18 19.32 36.23
C ILE A 120 -3.36 17.85 35.88
N LEU A 121 -4.11 17.13 36.73
CA LEU A 121 -4.65 15.82 36.35
C LEU A 121 -5.96 15.99 35.58
N SER A 122 -6.20 15.12 34.61
CA SER A 122 -7.55 15.02 34.00
C SER A 122 -8.57 14.54 35.04
N PRO A 123 -9.86 14.79 34.84
CA PRO A 123 -10.91 14.34 35.76
C PRO A 123 -10.88 12.84 36.06
N SER A 124 -10.49 12.00 35.10
CA SER A 124 -10.34 10.55 35.28
C SER A 124 -9.06 10.15 36.04
N GLY A 125 -8.08 11.05 36.12
CA GLY A 125 -6.75 10.79 36.67
C GLY A 125 -5.82 9.98 35.76
N HIS A 126 -6.22 9.68 34.52
CA HIS A 126 -5.38 8.93 33.59
C HIS A 126 -4.29 9.76 32.94
N PHE A 127 -4.47 11.09 32.87
CA PHE A 127 -3.58 12.01 32.19
C PHE A 127 -3.10 13.13 33.11
N ARG A 128 -1.82 13.52 32.95
CA ARG A 128 -1.23 14.72 33.52
C ARG A 128 -0.89 15.68 32.41
N ILE A 129 -1.52 16.86 32.43
CA ILE A 129 -1.39 17.88 31.41
C ILE A 129 -0.48 18.98 31.93
N HIS A 130 0.70 19.13 31.33
CA HIS A 130 1.69 20.16 31.62
C HIS A 130 1.50 21.36 30.69
N TYR A 131 1.60 22.58 31.23
CA TYR A 131 1.41 23.80 30.47
C TYR A 131 2.04 25.02 31.12
N ASP A 132 2.24 26.10 30.35
CA ASP A 132 2.65 27.40 30.84
C ASP A 132 1.46 28.33 31.03
N ASN A 133 1.49 29.15 32.09
CA ASN A 133 0.46 30.16 32.34
C ASN A 133 0.64 31.42 31.47
N SER A 134 1.83 31.60 30.90
CA SER A 134 2.20 32.76 30.08
C SER A 134 3.34 32.38 29.12
N GLY A 135 3.66 33.27 28.20
CA GLY A 135 4.75 33.04 27.22
C GLY A 135 4.27 32.33 25.97
N VAL A 136 5.23 31.75 25.22
CA VAL A 136 4.99 31.18 23.88
C VAL A 136 4.14 29.91 23.94
N ASN A 137 4.31 29.08 24.94
CA ASN A 137 3.59 27.82 25.12
C ASN A 137 2.21 27.96 25.80
N LYS A 138 1.76 29.20 26.06
CA LYS A 138 0.49 29.44 26.74
C LYS A 138 -0.68 28.84 25.96
N PRO A 139 -1.51 27.93 26.53
CA PRO A 139 -2.70 27.39 25.87
C PRO A 139 -3.72 28.48 25.52
N GLN A 140 -4.12 28.54 24.24
CA GLN A 140 -5.05 29.57 23.75
C GLN A 140 -5.91 29.06 22.57
N TYR A 141 -6.58 27.94 22.74
CA TYR A 141 -7.49 27.35 21.74
C TYR A 141 -8.73 28.21 21.51
N ASP A 142 -9.22 28.85 22.59
CA ASP A 142 -10.24 29.88 22.56
C ASP A 142 -9.77 31.08 23.41
N ALA A 143 -9.58 32.21 22.75
CA ALA A 143 -9.08 33.42 23.38
C ALA A 143 -10.07 34.05 24.39
N SER A 144 -11.36 33.65 24.37
CA SER A 144 -12.37 34.12 25.33
C SER A 144 -12.30 33.39 26.67
N LEU A 145 -11.58 32.26 26.75
CA LEU A 145 -11.44 31.42 27.92
C LEU A 145 -10.12 31.72 28.66
N SER A 146 -10.13 31.48 29.96
CA SER A 146 -8.89 31.47 30.74
C SER A 146 -7.97 30.30 30.34
N VAL A 147 -6.67 30.36 30.65
CA VAL A 147 -5.73 29.27 30.44
C VAL A 147 -6.21 27.96 31.05
N GLN A 148 -6.70 28.04 32.30
CA GLN A 148 -7.22 26.86 33.02
C GLN A 148 -8.43 26.25 32.31
N GLU A 149 -9.34 27.05 31.78
CA GLU A 149 -10.51 26.57 31.04
C GLU A 149 -10.09 25.92 29.71
N ASN A 150 -9.11 26.51 28.97
CA ASN A 150 -8.54 25.90 27.80
C ASN A 150 -7.92 24.50 28.09
N VAL A 151 -7.12 24.41 29.14
CA VAL A 151 -6.49 23.13 29.56
C VAL A 151 -7.53 22.11 30.04
N ASN A 152 -8.58 22.54 30.74
CA ASN A 152 -9.66 21.65 31.17
C ASN A 152 -10.40 21.03 29.97
N GLN A 153 -10.58 21.76 28.85
CA GLN A 153 -11.18 21.19 27.64
C GLN A 153 -10.28 20.11 27.01
N VAL A 154 -8.96 20.29 27.01
CA VAL A 154 -8.01 19.28 26.57
C VAL A 154 -8.07 18.04 27.48
N ALA A 155 -8.14 18.24 28.79
CA ALA A 155 -8.26 17.15 29.76
C ALA A 155 -9.53 16.30 29.52
N LEU A 156 -10.66 16.93 29.23
CA LEU A 156 -11.91 16.24 28.89
C LEU A 156 -11.83 15.50 27.56
N ALA A 157 -11.13 16.07 26.56
CA ALA A 157 -10.91 15.41 25.28
C ALA A 157 -10.04 14.15 25.43
N LEU A 158 -8.99 14.22 26.23
CA LEU A 158 -8.13 13.07 26.58
C LEU A 158 -8.91 11.96 27.28
N ASP A 159 -9.73 12.31 28.28
CA ASP A 159 -10.60 11.32 28.96
C ASP A 159 -11.61 10.69 28.00
N SER A 160 -12.08 11.42 26.99
CA SER A 160 -12.95 10.88 25.95
C SER A 160 -12.20 9.89 25.05
N ALA A 161 -10.97 10.22 24.63
CA ALA A 161 -10.10 9.31 23.87
C ALA A 161 -9.83 8.01 24.66
N TYR A 162 -9.46 8.13 25.94
CA TYR A 162 -9.25 6.96 26.79
C TYR A 162 -10.52 6.09 26.91
N SER A 163 -11.65 6.73 27.15
CA SER A 163 -12.94 6.03 27.29
C SER A 163 -13.28 5.26 26.02
N PHE A 164 -13.00 5.83 24.86
CA PHE A 164 -13.28 5.16 23.60
C PHE A 164 -12.23 4.09 23.25
N GLU A 165 -10.96 4.45 23.24
CA GLU A 165 -9.90 3.56 22.75
C GLU A 165 -9.60 2.42 23.72
N VAL A 166 -9.52 2.72 25.03
CA VAL A 166 -9.19 1.71 26.05
C VAL A 166 -10.45 0.99 26.53
N ASN A 167 -11.47 1.73 26.99
CA ASN A 167 -12.62 1.08 27.63
C ASN A 167 -13.59 0.46 26.63
N PHE A 168 -13.87 1.15 25.49
CA PHE A 168 -14.84 0.66 24.50
C PHE A 168 -14.19 -0.28 23.48
N LEU A 169 -13.08 0.13 22.81
CA LEU A 169 -12.38 -0.73 21.84
C LEU A 169 -11.57 -1.83 22.53
N GLY A 170 -11.21 -1.66 23.80
CA GLY A 170 -10.47 -2.62 24.60
C GLY A 170 -8.98 -2.68 24.26
N PHE A 171 -8.40 -1.62 23.70
CA PHE A 171 -6.94 -1.54 23.60
C PHE A 171 -6.31 -1.51 25.00
N PRO A 172 -5.15 -2.15 25.22
CA PRO A 172 -4.43 -1.97 26.48
C PRO A 172 -3.92 -0.51 26.58
N PRO A 173 -3.98 0.12 27.76
CA PRO A 173 -3.48 1.47 27.92
C PRO A 173 -1.96 1.56 27.65
N PRO A 174 -1.42 2.75 27.35
CA PRO A 174 0.02 2.95 27.26
C PRO A 174 0.74 2.49 28.55
N PRO A 175 1.96 1.96 28.46
CA PRO A 175 2.75 1.59 29.64
C PRO A 175 3.04 2.80 30.53
N ILE A 176 3.09 2.56 31.85
CA ILE A 176 3.51 3.58 32.80
C ILE A 176 4.99 3.93 32.61
N ASP A 177 5.36 5.14 32.93
CA ASP A 177 6.69 5.70 32.70
C ASP A 177 7.60 5.76 33.96
N SER A 178 7.22 5.06 35.03
CA SER A 178 7.95 4.99 36.28
C SER A 178 8.06 6.34 37.02
N MET A 179 6.98 7.07 37.13
CA MET A 179 6.84 8.35 37.86
C MET A 179 7.55 9.55 37.19
N ARG A 180 7.93 9.45 35.93
CA ARG A 180 8.38 10.62 35.18
C ARG A 180 7.21 11.59 35.01
N GLY A 181 7.51 12.89 35.06
CA GLY A 181 6.43 13.88 35.01
C GLY A 181 5.71 14.12 36.35
N GLY A 182 5.94 13.29 37.37
CA GLY A 182 5.47 13.49 38.76
C GLY A 182 4.63 12.36 39.34
N ASP A 183 3.94 11.57 38.50
CA ASP A 183 3.19 10.38 38.87
C ASP A 183 3.14 9.35 37.73
N ASN A 184 2.20 8.39 37.79
CA ASN A 184 2.03 7.37 36.74
C ASN A 184 0.89 7.68 35.76
N ALA A 185 0.32 8.88 35.80
CA ALA A 185 -0.59 9.34 34.76
C ALA A 185 0.20 9.55 33.46
N TYR A 186 -0.45 9.37 32.33
CA TYR A 186 0.21 9.59 31.04
C TYR A 186 0.41 11.09 30.81
N ASP A 187 1.64 11.50 30.49
CA ASP A 187 2.03 12.91 30.42
C ASP A 187 1.76 13.52 29.04
N ILE A 188 1.13 14.70 29.07
CA ILE A 188 0.87 15.54 27.91
C ILE A 188 1.50 16.91 28.15
N TYR A 189 2.22 17.42 27.13
CA TYR A 189 2.84 18.74 27.15
C TYR A 189 2.18 19.63 26.12
N ILE A 190 1.72 20.81 26.54
CA ILE A 190 1.14 21.82 25.62
C ILE A 190 2.25 22.80 25.29
N GLU A 191 2.67 22.84 24.01
CA GLU A 191 3.80 23.60 23.51
C GLU A 191 3.46 24.35 22.24
N ASP A 192 4.17 25.45 21.93
CA ASP A 192 4.12 26.10 20.61
C ASP A 192 4.85 25.22 19.57
N MET A 193 4.08 24.51 18.76
CA MET A 193 4.57 23.51 17.80
C MET A 193 4.33 23.94 16.36
N GLY A 194 5.04 23.31 15.42
CA GLY A 194 4.82 23.44 13.98
C GLY A 194 3.90 22.37 13.42
N ASP A 195 3.65 21.31 14.19
CA ASP A 195 2.78 20.19 13.89
C ASP A 195 1.61 20.19 14.88
N TYR A 196 0.50 19.47 14.57
CA TYR A 196 -0.61 19.34 15.50
C TYR A 196 -0.17 18.69 16.82
N GLY A 197 0.64 17.65 16.74
CA GLY A 197 1.15 16.93 17.89
C GLY A 197 2.29 15.98 17.56
N ASN A 198 2.80 15.33 18.59
CA ASN A 198 3.81 14.31 18.46
C ASN A 198 3.81 13.39 19.68
N THR A 199 3.83 12.09 19.44
CA THR A 199 4.09 11.07 20.47
C THR A 199 5.56 10.72 20.48
N SER A 200 6.25 11.13 21.53
CA SER A 200 7.70 10.97 21.71
C SER A 200 8.03 9.63 22.35
N PHE A 201 8.90 8.86 21.70
CA PHE A 201 9.45 7.62 22.25
C PHE A 201 10.44 7.94 23.38
N GLU A 202 10.40 7.22 24.49
CA GLU A 202 11.35 7.42 25.56
C GLU A 202 12.28 6.21 25.77
N ASN A 203 11.82 5.19 26.49
CA ASN A 203 12.63 4.01 26.77
C ASN A 203 12.00 2.79 26.11
N GLU A 204 12.83 1.97 25.48
CA GLU A 204 12.41 0.66 25.03
C GLU A 204 12.21 -0.26 26.24
N ILE A 205 10.95 -0.62 26.50
CA ILE A 205 10.56 -1.46 27.65
C ILE A 205 10.56 -2.95 27.31
N ALA A 206 10.45 -3.28 26.04
CA ALA A 206 10.61 -4.60 25.46
C ALA A 206 10.95 -4.44 23.98
N PRO A 207 11.51 -5.43 23.28
CA PRO A 207 11.88 -5.31 21.88
C PRO A 207 10.73 -4.75 21.01
N GLY A 208 10.95 -3.57 20.44
CA GLY A 208 9.97 -2.84 19.62
C GLY A 208 8.82 -2.21 20.38
N LYS A 209 8.87 -2.13 21.72
CA LYS A 209 7.85 -1.49 22.56
C LYS A 209 8.45 -0.42 23.44
N TRP A 210 7.76 0.69 23.56
CA TRP A 210 8.28 1.90 24.17
C TRP A 210 7.27 2.51 25.15
N ASN A 211 7.74 3.09 26.24
CA ASN A 211 6.95 4.11 26.90
C ASN A 211 7.16 5.46 26.21
N SER A 212 6.25 6.39 26.43
CA SER A 212 6.18 7.64 25.69
C SER A 212 5.52 8.73 26.50
N TYR A 213 5.60 9.95 25.99
CA TYR A 213 4.75 11.08 26.33
C TYR A 213 4.26 11.74 25.04
N MET A 214 3.25 12.59 25.10
CA MET A 214 2.83 13.35 23.90
C MET A 214 2.99 14.86 24.14
N SER A 215 3.25 15.57 23.04
CA SER A 215 3.13 17.03 22.95
C SER A 215 2.04 17.40 21.97
N ILE A 216 1.29 18.47 22.24
CA ILE A 216 0.28 19.03 21.36
C ILE A 216 0.47 20.52 21.21
N ASP A 217 0.09 21.07 20.06
CA ASP A 217 0.18 22.51 19.81
C ASP A 217 -0.71 23.31 20.77
N ASN A 218 -0.26 24.50 21.15
CA ASN A 218 -0.87 25.30 22.20
C ASN A 218 -2.06 26.16 21.71
N ASP A 219 -2.25 26.36 20.40
CA ASP A 219 -3.30 27.25 19.90
C ASP A 219 -3.91 26.86 18.54
N PHE A 220 -3.29 25.97 17.79
CA PHE A 220 -3.72 25.48 16.47
C PHE A 220 -4.11 26.62 15.50
N LYS A 221 -3.30 27.67 15.41
CA LYS A 221 -3.59 28.83 14.56
C LYS A 221 -2.88 28.82 13.21
N GLU A 222 -2.02 27.83 12.97
CA GLU A 222 -1.24 27.79 11.74
C GLU A 222 -2.15 27.69 10.52
N VAL A 223 -1.89 28.52 9.52
CA VAL A 223 -2.75 28.63 8.31
C VAL A 223 -2.81 27.36 7.46
N TYR A 224 -1.88 26.45 7.64
CA TYR A 224 -1.84 25.17 6.95
C TYR A 224 -2.59 24.04 7.70
N TYR A 225 -3.04 24.28 8.92
CA TYR A 225 -3.90 23.34 9.64
C TYR A 225 -5.29 23.31 9.01
N TYR A 226 -5.85 22.13 8.85
CA TYR A 226 -7.20 21.99 8.30
C TYR A 226 -8.28 22.35 9.33
N THR A 227 -8.09 21.93 10.58
CA THR A 227 -8.93 22.31 11.72
C THR A 227 -8.16 23.22 12.68
N HIS A 228 -8.88 23.96 13.51
CA HIS A 228 -8.31 24.96 14.42
C HIS A 228 -8.93 24.87 15.82
N GLY A 229 -8.27 25.48 16.81
CA GLY A 229 -8.76 25.62 18.17
C GLY A 229 -9.11 24.27 18.81
N PHE A 230 -10.27 24.18 19.48
CA PHE A 230 -10.65 22.95 20.17
C PHE A 230 -10.94 21.77 19.25
N ASP A 231 -11.39 21.98 18.03
CA ASP A 231 -11.60 20.87 17.11
C ASP A 231 -10.27 20.22 16.72
N ALA A 232 -9.24 21.04 16.47
CA ALA A 232 -7.87 20.54 16.27
C ALA A 232 -7.33 19.84 17.53
N ALA A 233 -7.50 20.43 18.71
CA ALA A 233 -7.06 19.82 19.96
C ALA A 233 -7.70 18.43 20.20
N ARG A 234 -9.02 18.30 19.93
CA ARG A 234 -9.75 17.03 20.06
C ARG A 234 -9.20 15.93 19.16
N VAL A 235 -9.07 16.22 17.86
CA VAL A 235 -8.55 15.23 16.92
C VAL A 235 -7.11 14.88 17.24
N THR A 236 -6.28 15.84 17.62
CA THR A 236 -4.88 15.62 17.98
C THR A 236 -4.74 14.69 19.18
N VAL A 237 -5.49 14.92 20.27
CA VAL A 237 -5.37 14.06 21.46
C VAL A 237 -5.81 12.62 21.18
N ALA A 238 -6.85 12.40 20.36
CA ALA A 238 -7.24 11.05 19.96
C ALA A 238 -6.16 10.39 19.08
N HIS A 239 -5.61 11.12 18.13
CA HIS A 239 -4.56 10.66 17.24
C HIS A 239 -3.28 10.25 18.00
N GLU A 240 -2.74 11.16 18.80
CA GLU A 240 -1.49 10.95 19.53
C GLU A 240 -1.64 9.91 20.64
N PHE A 241 -2.79 9.88 21.32
CA PHE A 241 -3.06 8.85 22.33
C PHE A 241 -3.09 7.45 21.70
N ASN A 242 -3.62 7.33 20.48
CA ASN A 242 -3.56 6.06 19.76
C ASN A 242 -2.12 5.66 19.45
N HIS A 243 -1.24 6.58 19.04
CA HIS A 243 0.18 6.29 18.88
C HIS A 243 0.84 5.79 20.17
N ALA A 244 0.52 6.38 21.32
CA ALA A 244 1.01 5.93 22.62
C ALA A 244 0.60 4.48 22.93
N ILE A 245 -0.65 4.13 22.61
CA ILE A 245 -1.16 2.74 22.70
C ILE A 245 -0.37 1.82 21.76
N GLN A 246 -0.19 2.25 20.51
CA GLN A 246 0.47 1.45 19.47
C GLN A 246 1.92 1.09 19.84
N ILE A 247 2.75 2.08 20.15
CA ILE A 247 4.17 1.83 20.45
C ILE A 247 4.39 1.19 21.82
N GLY A 248 3.46 1.40 22.75
CA GLY A 248 3.53 0.80 24.07
C GLY A 248 3.19 -0.68 24.10
N ASN A 249 2.25 -1.10 23.26
CA ASN A 249 1.67 -2.44 23.34
C ASN A 249 1.96 -3.31 22.12
N TYR A 250 2.29 -2.69 20.97
CA TYR A 250 2.53 -3.39 19.71
C TYR A 250 3.92 -3.06 19.16
N ASN A 251 4.36 -3.74 18.13
CA ASN A 251 5.69 -3.53 17.58
C ASN A 251 5.70 -2.31 16.64
N TYR A 252 6.66 -1.40 16.81
CA TYR A 252 6.92 -0.37 15.82
C TYR A 252 7.79 -0.92 14.68
N ARG A 253 7.40 -0.64 13.42
CA ARG A 253 8.16 -0.98 12.21
C ARG A 253 8.13 0.18 11.23
N ASP A 254 9.29 0.64 10.80
CA ASP A 254 9.41 1.75 9.82
C ASP A 254 8.66 1.49 8.50
N SER A 255 8.63 0.23 8.06
CA SER A 255 7.92 -0.18 6.84
C SER A 255 6.40 -0.06 6.92
N ASP A 256 5.85 0.01 8.13
CA ASP A 256 4.42 -0.06 8.40
C ASP A 256 3.86 1.26 8.99
N VAL A 257 4.60 2.37 8.86
CA VAL A 257 4.20 3.69 9.38
C VAL A 257 2.82 4.10 8.85
N PHE A 258 2.51 3.80 7.58
CA PHE A 258 1.17 4.05 7.01
C PHE A 258 0.05 3.42 7.83
N PHE A 259 0.28 2.26 8.45
CA PHE A 259 -0.72 1.57 9.27
C PHE A 259 -0.90 2.21 10.64
N HIS A 260 0.18 2.75 11.21
CA HIS A 260 0.12 3.55 12.43
C HIS A 260 -0.74 4.79 12.19
N GLU A 261 -0.42 5.56 11.16
CA GLU A 261 -1.13 6.80 10.82
C GLU A 261 -2.59 6.56 10.40
N LEU A 262 -2.85 5.52 9.59
CA LEU A 262 -4.20 5.14 9.18
C LEU A 262 -5.10 4.88 10.39
N THR A 263 -4.58 4.19 11.40
CA THR A 263 -5.37 3.87 12.59
C THR A 263 -5.56 5.09 13.47
N SER A 264 -4.49 5.85 13.74
CA SER A 264 -4.57 7.06 14.57
C SER A 264 -5.50 8.12 13.95
N THR A 265 -5.42 8.34 12.63
CA THR A 265 -6.34 9.26 11.94
C THR A 265 -7.78 8.77 11.97
N SER A 266 -8.02 7.44 11.89
CA SER A 266 -9.38 6.93 12.05
C SER A 266 -9.95 7.10 13.46
N MET A 267 -9.09 7.13 14.51
CA MET A 267 -9.55 7.43 15.88
C MET A 267 -10.08 8.85 16.03
N GLU A 268 -9.55 9.81 15.28
CA GLU A 268 -10.09 11.18 15.25
C GLU A 268 -11.60 11.19 14.96
N GLU A 269 -11.99 10.48 13.88
CA GLU A 269 -13.39 10.34 13.47
C GLU A 269 -14.21 9.49 14.46
N PHE A 270 -13.62 8.42 14.98
CA PHE A 270 -14.35 7.51 15.86
C PHE A 270 -14.61 8.11 17.23
N VAL A 271 -13.72 8.95 17.76
CA VAL A 271 -13.86 9.62 19.06
C VAL A 271 -14.62 10.93 18.91
N PHE A 272 -14.33 11.73 17.87
CA PHE A 272 -14.84 13.08 17.67
C PHE A 272 -15.42 13.28 16.26
N ASN A 273 -16.48 12.56 15.96
CA ASN A 273 -17.13 12.51 14.64
C ASN A 273 -17.70 13.85 14.10
N THR A 274 -17.59 14.92 14.85
CA THR A 274 -17.97 16.27 14.42
C THR A 274 -16.78 17.12 14.00
N SER A 275 -15.55 16.65 14.25
CA SER A 275 -14.31 17.38 13.97
C SER A 275 -13.58 16.68 12.82
N ASN A 276 -14.02 16.94 11.59
CA ASN A 276 -13.65 16.19 10.39
C ASN A 276 -12.28 16.60 9.82
N ASP A 277 -11.21 16.60 10.63
CA ASP A 277 -9.87 16.98 10.21
C ASP A 277 -9.33 16.09 9.08
N TYR A 278 -9.61 14.80 9.15
CA TYR A 278 -9.16 13.83 8.15
C TYR A 278 -9.60 14.14 6.70
N TYR A 279 -10.65 14.96 6.50
CA TYR A 279 -11.05 15.42 5.16
C TYR A 279 -9.92 16.16 4.44
N GLY A 280 -9.08 16.89 5.17
CA GLY A 280 -7.93 17.60 4.61
C GLY A 280 -6.94 16.70 3.87
N TYR A 281 -6.84 15.44 4.28
CA TYR A 281 -5.87 14.48 3.75
C TYR A 281 -6.43 13.57 2.67
N LEU A 282 -7.75 13.41 2.57
CA LEU A 282 -8.40 12.47 1.65
C LEU A 282 -8.00 12.66 0.19
N ARG A 283 -7.72 13.91 -0.22
CA ARG A 283 -7.31 14.22 -1.60
C ARG A 283 -6.08 13.45 -2.05
N ASN A 284 -5.20 13.05 -1.14
CA ASN A 284 -4.00 12.30 -1.48
C ASN A 284 -4.37 10.92 -2.05
N TYR A 285 -5.26 10.18 -1.38
CA TYR A 285 -5.78 8.91 -1.91
C TYR A 285 -6.67 9.13 -3.15
N PHE A 286 -7.62 10.06 -3.08
CA PHE A 286 -8.60 10.28 -4.15
C PHE A 286 -7.96 10.75 -5.47
N ASN A 287 -6.82 11.41 -5.43
CA ASN A 287 -6.05 11.83 -6.60
C ASN A 287 -5.05 10.79 -7.10
N ALA A 288 -4.72 9.77 -6.30
CA ALA A 288 -3.74 8.74 -6.64
C ALA A 288 -4.16 7.33 -6.19
N PRO A 289 -5.41 6.88 -6.48
CA PRO A 289 -5.88 5.56 -6.06
C PRO A 289 -5.10 4.40 -6.71
N GLU A 290 -4.37 4.69 -7.78
CA GLU A 290 -3.46 3.78 -8.47
C GLU A 290 -2.13 3.55 -7.75
N LYS A 291 -1.82 4.30 -6.70
CA LYS A 291 -0.66 4.10 -5.84
C LYS A 291 -0.87 2.86 -4.96
N THR A 292 0.19 2.10 -4.72
CA THR A 292 0.14 0.93 -3.83
C THR A 292 -0.36 1.32 -2.44
N PHE A 293 -1.27 0.55 -1.87
CA PHE A 293 -1.92 0.86 -0.58
C PHE A 293 -0.92 1.21 0.54
N ALA A 294 0.16 0.44 0.66
CA ALA A 294 1.19 0.67 1.68
C ALA A 294 2.17 1.83 1.36
N GLU A 295 2.09 2.42 0.18
CA GLU A 295 2.89 3.61 -0.19
C GLU A 295 2.18 4.92 0.12
N HIS A 296 0.91 4.88 0.51
CA HIS A 296 0.20 6.03 1.05
C HIS A 296 0.76 6.41 2.43
N ASN A 297 0.58 7.66 2.85
CA ASN A 297 1.11 8.13 4.14
C ASN A 297 0.30 7.64 5.36
N GLY A 298 -0.90 7.14 5.12
CA GLY A 298 -1.81 6.64 6.16
C GLY A 298 -2.92 7.62 6.52
N TYR A 299 -2.66 8.92 6.61
CA TYR A 299 -3.70 9.93 6.91
C TYR A 299 -4.84 9.87 5.89
N ASP A 300 -4.52 9.75 4.63
CA ASP A 300 -5.46 9.63 3.51
C ASP A 300 -6.20 8.27 3.46
N LEU A 301 -5.71 7.29 4.22
CA LEU A 301 -6.30 5.96 4.33
C LEU A 301 -7.21 5.79 5.58
N ALA A 302 -7.45 6.81 6.37
CA ALA A 302 -8.35 6.73 7.54
C ALA A 302 -9.73 6.13 7.16
N ILE A 303 -10.22 6.46 5.96
CA ILE A 303 -11.48 5.93 5.42
C ILE A 303 -11.47 4.41 5.21
N TRP A 304 -10.31 3.75 5.17
CA TRP A 304 -10.23 2.29 5.15
C TRP A 304 -10.76 1.68 6.44
N ASN A 305 -10.35 2.20 7.59
CA ASN A 305 -10.88 1.74 8.87
C ASN A 305 -12.35 2.12 9.07
N ILE A 306 -12.79 3.27 8.54
CA ILE A 306 -14.22 3.64 8.50
C ILE A 306 -15.01 2.62 7.68
N TYR A 307 -14.50 2.22 6.51
CA TYR A 307 -15.08 1.16 5.69
C TYR A 307 -15.13 -0.19 6.45
N LEU A 308 -14.00 -0.64 7.02
CA LEU A 308 -13.95 -1.91 7.75
C LEU A 308 -14.91 -1.92 8.95
N LYS A 309 -15.01 -0.81 9.68
CA LYS A 309 -15.96 -0.65 10.79
C LYS A 309 -17.40 -0.76 10.31
N GLN A 310 -17.74 -0.23 9.13
CA GLN A 310 -19.09 -0.33 8.58
C GLN A 310 -19.45 -1.77 8.17
N ILE A 311 -18.48 -2.54 7.68
CA ILE A 311 -18.69 -3.93 7.22
C ILE A 311 -18.65 -4.92 8.39
N TYR A 312 -17.69 -4.78 9.30
CA TYR A 312 -17.36 -5.80 10.32
C TYR A 312 -17.57 -5.33 11.77
N GLY A 313 -17.89 -4.06 11.97
CA GLY A 313 -17.99 -3.46 13.30
C GLY A 313 -16.63 -3.07 13.89
N PHE A 314 -16.69 -2.40 15.03
CA PHE A 314 -15.48 -1.90 15.72
C PHE A 314 -14.44 -2.95 16.13
N PRO A 315 -14.81 -4.21 16.48
CA PRO A 315 -13.80 -5.18 16.91
C PRO A 315 -12.67 -5.42 15.92
N ILE A 316 -12.91 -5.25 14.61
CA ILE A 316 -11.88 -5.45 13.58
C ILE A 316 -10.71 -4.48 13.76
N ILE A 317 -10.95 -3.27 14.27
CA ILE A 317 -9.92 -2.24 14.41
C ILE A 317 -8.83 -2.70 15.39
N LYS A 318 -9.22 -3.19 16.56
CA LYS A 318 -8.27 -3.76 17.51
C LYS A 318 -7.67 -5.07 17.00
N ARG A 319 -8.48 -5.89 16.30
CA ARG A 319 -8.04 -7.20 15.84
C ARG A 319 -6.91 -7.13 14.82
N GLN A 320 -6.86 -6.11 13.98
CA GLN A 320 -5.72 -5.82 13.10
C GLN A 320 -4.42 -5.69 13.91
N TRP A 321 -4.44 -4.96 15.03
CA TRP A 321 -3.29 -4.74 15.90
C TRP A 321 -2.86 -5.99 16.64
N GLU A 322 -3.78 -6.84 17.06
CA GLU A 322 -3.45 -8.13 17.67
C GLU A 322 -2.70 -9.05 16.69
N PHE A 323 -3.12 -9.09 15.42
CA PHE A 323 -2.38 -9.80 14.39
C PHE A 323 -1.04 -9.14 14.03
N TYR A 324 -0.97 -7.81 14.14
CA TYR A 324 0.22 -7.04 13.81
C TYR A 324 1.43 -7.36 14.69
N ILE A 325 1.24 -7.84 15.90
CA ILE A 325 2.33 -8.26 16.79
C ILE A 325 3.30 -9.20 16.06
N ASN A 326 2.78 -10.16 15.31
CA ASN A 326 3.55 -11.23 14.67
C ASN A 326 3.61 -11.13 13.13
N ASN A 327 2.94 -10.17 12.52
CA ASN A 327 2.81 -10.06 11.07
C ASN A 327 3.05 -8.63 10.60
N PRO A 328 3.55 -8.41 9.36
CA PRO A 328 3.51 -7.09 8.73
C PRO A 328 2.07 -6.56 8.58
N ALA A 329 1.91 -5.24 8.47
CA ALA A 329 0.61 -4.57 8.48
C ALA A 329 -0.41 -5.15 7.48
N LEU A 330 -0.05 -5.31 6.20
CA LEU A 330 -0.98 -5.85 5.19
C LEU A 330 -1.43 -7.28 5.51
N SER A 331 -0.54 -8.11 6.06
CA SER A 331 -0.89 -9.47 6.50
C SER A 331 -1.79 -9.46 7.72
N ALA A 332 -1.58 -8.53 8.66
CA ALA A 332 -2.42 -8.35 9.84
C ALA A 332 -3.84 -7.90 9.47
N ILE A 333 -3.94 -6.91 8.58
CA ILE A 333 -5.23 -6.45 8.03
C ILE A 333 -5.94 -7.63 7.33
N ASN A 334 -5.24 -8.35 6.45
CA ASN A 334 -5.82 -9.51 5.77
C ASN A 334 -6.32 -10.58 6.76
N SER A 335 -5.54 -10.92 7.78
CA SER A 335 -5.92 -11.93 8.77
C SER A 335 -7.15 -11.50 9.57
N SER A 336 -7.26 -10.22 9.92
CA SER A 336 -8.44 -9.68 10.63
C SER A 336 -9.71 -9.75 9.76
N ILE A 337 -9.60 -9.45 8.47
CA ILE A 337 -10.71 -9.55 7.51
C ILE A 337 -11.14 -11.01 7.32
N VAL A 338 -10.18 -11.91 7.10
CA VAL A 338 -10.46 -13.35 6.94
C VAL A 338 -11.18 -13.89 8.16
N GLU A 339 -10.74 -13.52 9.36
CA GLU A 339 -11.40 -13.93 10.61
C GLU A 339 -12.80 -13.31 10.73
N ALA A 340 -12.93 -11.99 10.58
CA ALA A 340 -14.22 -11.30 10.73
C ALA A 340 -15.26 -11.74 9.70
N SER A 341 -14.83 -12.14 8.50
CA SER A 341 -15.69 -12.64 7.42
C SER A 341 -15.95 -14.15 7.47
N ASN A 342 -15.40 -14.87 8.44
CA ASN A 342 -15.40 -16.34 8.47
C ASN A 342 -14.83 -16.97 7.17
N GLY A 343 -13.77 -16.37 6.63
CA GLY A 343 -13.07 -16.84 5.43
C GLY A 343 -13.75 -16.51 4.11
N THR A 344 -14.84 -15.73 4.10
CA THR A 344 -15.55 -15.37 2.86
C THR A 344 -14.97 -14.14 2.17
N SER A 345 -14.13 -13.36 2.85
CA SER A 345 -13.44 -12.21 2.29
C SER A 345 -11.93 -12.19 2.63
N SER A 346 -11.22 -11.25 2.02
CA SER A 346 -9.79 -11.03 2.19
C SER A 346 -9.47 -9.56 1.95
N PHE A 347 -8.27 -9.10 2.35
CA PHE A 347 -7.82 -7.75 2.05
C PHE A 347 -8.02 -7.38 0.56
N LYS A 348 -7.68 -8.30 -0.35
CA LYS A 348 -7.83 -8.09 -1.78
C LYS A 348 -9.30 -7.86 -2.20
N THR A 349 -10.21 -8.67 -1.67
CA THR A 349 -11.65 -8.57 -1.95
C THR A 349 -12.22 -7.28 -1.40
N ASP A 350 -11.84 -6.94 -0.17
CA ASP A 350 -12.30 -5.72 0.50
C ASP A 350 -11.72 -4.45 -0.12
N LEU A 351 -10.46 -4.48 -0.58
CA LEU A 351 -9.87 -3.34 -1.30
C LEU A 351 -10.63 -3.07 -2.62
N ASN A 352 -11.08 -4.13 -3.31
CA ASN A 352 -11.94 -3.96 -4.49
C ASN A 352 -13.32 -3.37 -4.12
N THR A 353 -13.93 -3.83 -3.03
CA THR A 353 -15.20 -3.27 -2.53
C THR A 353 -15.02 -1.83 -2.04
N PHE A 354 -13.94 -1.53 -1.35
CA PHE A 354 -13.55 -0.19 -0.95
C PHE A 354 -13.42 0.76 -2.15
N GLY A 355 -12.86 0.26 -3.28
CA GLY A 355 -12.83 1.00 -4.53
C GLY A 355 -14.24 1.40 -5.02
N ILE A 356 -15.24 0.52 -4.87
CA ILE A 356 -16.63 0.87 -5.15
C ILE A 356 -17.13 1.98 -4.20
N TRP A 357 -16.82 1.89 -2.91
CA TRP A 357 -17.22 2.90 -1.93
C TRP A 357 -16.62 4.27 -2.23
N THR A 358 -15.33 4.32 -2.58
CA THR A 358 -14.64 5.58 -2.93
C THR A 358 -15.10 6.17 -4.26
N PHE A 359 -15.70 5.37 -5.15
CA PHE A 359 -16.33 5.89 -6.36
C PHE A 359 -17.62 6.66 -6.05
N TYR A 360 -18.42 6.18 -5.08
CA TYR A 360 -19.68 6.80 -4.73
C TYR A 360 -19.53 7.91 -3.67
N THR A 361 -18.70 8.90 -3.99
CA THR A 361 -18.44 10.09 -3.15
C THR A 361 -18.77 11.36 -3.92
N ASP A 362 -18.82 12.51 -3.22
CA ASP A 362 -19.19 13.80 -3.78
C ASP A 362 -20.55 13.72 -4.50
N TYR A 363 -20.67 14.27 -5.68
CA TYR A 363 -21.89 14.26 -6.51
C TYR A 363 -22.41 12.85 -6.89
N ARG A 364 -21.60 11.80 -6.69
CA ARG A 364 -21.99 10.40 -6.92
C ARG A 364 -22.60 9.73 -5.71
N THR A 365 -22.70 10.43 -4.58
CA THR A 365 -23.20 9.88 -3.32
C THR A 365 -24.59 9.26 -3.48
N VAL A 366 -24.75 8.05 -2.94
CA VAL A 366 -26.03 7.35 -2.88
C VAL A 366 -26.52 7.32 -1.44
N SER A 367 -27.64 8.01 -1.18
CA SER A 367 -28.19 8.12 0.18
C SER A 367 -28.39 6.75 0.84
N GLY A 368 -27.89 6.63 2.06
CA GLY A 368 -27.99 5.40 2.87
C GLY A 368 -27.12 4.23 2.41
N LYS A 369 -26.17 4.45 1.48
CA LYS A 369 -25.21 3.45 1.01
C LYS A 369 -23.79 3.97 1.12
N TYR A 370 -22.83 3.06 1.23
CA TYR A 370 -21.39 3.34 1.26
C TYR A 370 -20.97 4.17 2.49
N PHE A 371 -20.07 5.14 2.33
CA PHE A 371 -19.64 5.97 3.45
C PHE A 371 -20.75 6.87 3.97
N PRO A 372 -20.92 6.97 5.29
CA PRO A 372 -21.95 7.87 5.87
C PRO A 372 -21.78 9.32 5.43
N GLU A 373 -20.54 9.79 5.29
CA GLU A 373 -20.17 11.15 4.95
C GLU A 373 -19.68 11.32 3.50
N ALA A 374 -20.03 10.38 2.62
CA ALA A 374 -19.59 10.32 1.23
C ALA A 374 -19.77 11.65 0.46
N ILE A 375 -20.79 12.43 0.78
CA ILE A 375 -21.06 13.71 0.12
C ILE A 375 -19.94 14.75 0.35
N ASN A 376 -19.20 14.63 1.45
CA ASN A 376 -18.13 15.55 1.83
C ASN A 376 -16.75 15.08 1.32
N TYR A 377 -16.65 13.87 0.80
CA TYR A 377 -15.39 13.33 0.29
C TYR A 377 -15.14 13.79 -1.13
N PRO A 378 -13.88 13.97 -1.56
CA PRO A 378 -13.58 14.33 -2.94
C PRO A 378 -14.07 13.26 -3.93
N PRO A 379 -14.31 13.62 -5.19
CA PRO A 379 -14.53 12.63 -6.23
C PRO A 379 -13.24 11.89 -6.55
N ILE A 380 -13.32 10.56 -6.71
CA ILE A 380 -12.15 9.75 -7.06
C ILE A 380 -11.64 10.08 -8.46
N LYS A 381 -10.33 10.16 -8.64
CA LYS A 381 -9.68 10.36 -9.92
C LYS A 381 -9.97 9.18 -10.86
N ILE A 382 -10.45 9.50 -12.04
CA ILE A 382 -10.59 8.55 -13.14
C ILE A 382 -9.28 8.57 -13.93
N ALA A 383 -8.59 7.43 -13.94
CA ALA A 383 -7.29 7.32 -14.58
C ALA A 383 -7.38 7.31 -16.11
N SER A 384 -8.52 6.82 -16.67
CA SER A 384 -8.78 6.83 -18.10
C SER A 384 -10.27 7.01 -18.36
N SER A 385 -10.59 7.93 -19.28
CA SER A 385 -11.96 8.14 -19.77
C SER A 385 -12.00 7.99 -21.28
N SER A 386 -13.00 7.29 -21.80
CA SER A 386 -13.18 7.10 -23.23
C SER A 386 -14.64 7.03 -23.62
N THR A 387 -14.92 7.48 -24.84
CA THR A 387 -16.25 7.39 -25.42
C THR A 387 -16.29 6.22 -26.39
N PHE A 388 -17.28 5.37 -26.26
CA PHE A 388 -17.53 4.27 -27.17
C PHE A 388 -17.97 4.82 -28.53
N SER A 389 -17.03 4.94 -29.46
CA SER A 389 -17.31 5.48 -30.83
C SER A 389 -17.34 4.40 -31.89
N SER A 390 -17.07 3.14 -31.56
CA SER A 390 -16.99 2.00 -32.47
C SER A 390 -17.48 0.73 -31.77
N THR A 391 -17.55 -0.38 -32.49
CA THR A 391 -18.00 -1.67 -31.97
C THR A 391 -16.99 -2.32 -30.98
N SER A 392 -15.79 -1.80 -30.88
CA SER A 392 -14.77 -2.27 -29.90
C SER A 392 -13.92 -1.13 -29.38
N PHE A 393 -13.49 -1.28 -28.14
CA PHE A 393 -12.66 -0.30 -27.46
C PHE A 393 -11.54 -1.06 -26.71
N PRO A 394 -10.33 -1.16 -27.27
CA PRO A 394 -9.18 -1.72 -26.58
C PRO A 394 -8.52 -0.66 -25.69
N LEU A 395 -8.21 -1.03 -24.47
CA LEU A 395 -7.44 -0.21 -23.52
C LEU A 395 -6.38 -1.05 -22.85
N GLN A 396 -5.15 -0.59 -22.91
CA GLN A 396 -4.05 -1.15 -22.13
C GLN A 396 -3.78 -0.26 -20.92
N ILE A 397 -3.71 -0.84 -19.75
CA ILE A 397 -3.35 -0.16 -18.50
C ILE A 397 -2.21 -0.86 -17.82
N SER A 398 -1.41 -0.08 -17.07
CA SER A 398 -0.42 -0.60 -16.12
C SER A 398 -0.82 -0.10 -14.74
N SER A 399 -0.94 -1.00 -13.78
CA SER A 399 -1.35 -0.69 -12.41
C SER A 399 -0.32 -1.18 -11.41
N GLN A 400 -0.21 -0.47 -10.29
CA GLN A 400 0.61 -0.89 -9.15
C GLN A 400 -0.09 -2.02 -8.38
N PRO A 401 0.65 -2.87 -7.64
CA PRO A 401 0.05 -3.90 -6.80
C PRO A 401 -0.78 -3.28 -5.68
N LEU A 402 -1.87 -3.94 -5.28
CA LEU A 402 -2.74 -3.54 -4.17
C LEU A 402 -3.19 -2.07 -4.27
N SER A 403 -3.67 -1.70 -5.44
CA SER A 403 -4.21 -0.37 -5.74
C SER A 403 -5.56 -0.48 -6.44
N ASN A 404 -6.27 0.64 -6.56
CA ASN A 404 -7.49 0.75 -7.34
C ASN A 404 -7.25 1.58 -8.60
N TYR A 405 -7.69 1.08 -9.75
CA TYR A 405 -7.56 1.76 -11.03
C TYR A 405 -8.95 2.00 -11.63
N PHE A 406 -9.33 3.26 -11.80
CA PHE A 406 -10.67 3.65 -12.24
C PHE A 406 -10.70 4.03 -13.71
N ILE A 407 -11.60 3.41 -14.44
CA ILE A 407 -11.79 3.64 -15.86
C ILE A 407 -13.25 4.02 -16.11
N ASP A 408 -13.46 5.13 -16.79
CA ASP A 408 -14.78 5.56 -17.23
C ASP A 408 -14.95 5.27 -18.73
N ILE A 409 -16.00 4.54 -19.07
CA ILE A 409 -16.35 4.26 -20.46
C ILE A 409 -17.74 4.84 -20.73
N PHE A 410 -17.76 5.96 -21.42
CA PHE A 410 -19.00 6.60 -21.82
C PHE A 410 -19.58 5.93 -23.06
N VAL A 411 -20.83 5.49 -22.96
CA VAL A 411 -21.59 4.90 -24.07
C VAL A 411 -22.61 5.92 -24.55
N PRO A 412 -22.41 6.52 -25.73
CA PRO A 412 -23.38 7.45 -26.28
C PRO A 412 -24.62 6.69 -26.82
N GLY A 413 -25.82 7.17 -26.50
CA GLY A 413 -27.07 6.65 -27.04
C GLY A 413 -28.20 6.54 -26.01
N ASN A 414 -29.42 6.59 -26.46
CA ASN A 414 -30.64 6.55 -25.65
C ASN A 414 -31.28 5.15 -25.56
N ASN A 415 -30.61 4.11 -26.06
CA ASN A 415 -31.17 2.77 -26.11
C ASN A 415 -30.96 2.03 -24.81
N ARG A 416 -32.04 1.81 -24.08
CA ARG A 416 -32.06 1.16 -22.76
C ARG A 416 -31.81 -0.36 -22.79
N THR A 417 -31.47 -0.92 -23.93
CA THR A 417 -31.38 -2.37 -24.18
C THR A 417 -30.01 -2.81 -24.68
N ASP A 418 -29.00 -1.93 -24.62
CA ASP A 418 -27.66 -2.25 -25.10
C ASP A 418 -26.90 -3.07 -24.04
N THR A 419 -26.17 -4.08 -24.51
CA THR A 419 -25.31 -4.92 -23.69
C THR A 419 -23.86 -4.55 -23.95
N ILE A 420 -23.12 -4.23 -22.89
CA ILE A 420 -21.68 -4.07 -22.95
C ILE A 420 -21.03 -5.34 -22.46
N THR A 421 -20.20 -5.91 -23.29
CA THR A 421 -19.35 -7.03 -22.91
C THR A 421 -17.92 -6.52 -22.75
N THR A 422 -17.37 -6.64 -21.57
CA THR A 422 -15.98 -6.30 -21.31
C THR A 422 -15.19 -7.56 -21.11
N LYS A 423 -14.13 -7.71 -21.89
CA LYS A 423 -13.13 -8.74 -21.73
C LYS A 423 -11.90 -8.13 -21.09
N ILE A 424 -11.49 -8.69 -19.98
CA ILE A 424 -10.30 -8.28 -19.26
C ILE A 424 -9.25 -9.37 -19.44
N THR A 425 -8.10 -9.01 -19.98
CA THR A 425 -6.97 -9.92 -20.17
C THR A 425 -5.82 -9.47 -19.29
N ASP A 426 -5.37 -10.35 -18.41
CA ASP A 426 -4.15 -10.17 -17.61
C ASP A 426 -2.93 -10.38 -18.51
N GLY A 427 -2.10 -9.36 -18.66
CA GLY A 427 -0.90 -9.41 -19.49
C GLY A 427 0.22 -10.25 -18.90
N ASP A 428 0.16 -10.60 -17.60
CA ASP A 428 1.18 -11.42 -16.92
C ASP A 428 0.63 -12.79 -16.51
N LEU A 429 0.27 -13.59 -17.50
CA LEU A 429 -0.25 -14.94 -17.28
C LEU A 429 0.72 -15.86 -16.53
N ALA A 430 2.04 -15.69 -16.71
CA ALA A 430 3.02 -16.50 -16.02
C ALA A 430 2.94 -16.32 -14.50
N ARG A 431 2.82 -15.08 -14.02
CA ARG A 431 2.66 -14.79 -12.58
C ARG A 431 1.29 -15.20 -12.05
N ALA A 432 0.25 -15.08 -12.86
CA ALA A 432 -1.09 -15.52 -12.47
C ALA A 432 -1.16 -17.03 -12.24
N LEU A 433 -0.40 -17.82 -13.01
CA LEU A 433 -0.30 -19.27 -12.87
C LEU A 433 0.62 -19.70 -11.72
N GLU A 434 1.73 -18.97 -11.50
CA GLU A 434 2.68 -19.25 -10.41
C GLU A 434 2.11 -18.88 -9.03
N ASN A 435 1.27 -17.86 -8.96
CA ASN A 435 0.64 -17.38 -7.74
C ASN A 435 -0.87 -17.19 -7.92
N PRO A 436 -1.67 -18.24 -7.72
CA PRO A 436 -3.13 -18.16 -7.90
C PRO A 436 -3.82 -17.14 -6.99
N GLY A 437 -3.13 -16.64 -5.93
CA GLY A 437 -3.59 -15.53 -5.09
C GLY A 437 -3.46 -14.15 -5.74
N ASN A 438 -2.69 -14.01 -6.83
CA ASN A 438 -2.43 -12.76 -7.55
C ASN A 438 -3.42 -12.53 -8.72
N ASN A 439 -4.69 -12.74 -8.49
CA ASN A 439 -5.70 -12.56 -9.53
C ASN A 439 -6.13 -11.10 -9.65
N LEU A 440 -6.41 -10.68 -10.88
CA LEU A 440 -7.14 -9.45 -11.16
C LEU A 440 -8.56 -9.57 -10.60
N LEU A 441 -8.98 -8.55 -9.84
CA LEU A 441 -10.38 -8.36 -9.47
C LEU A 441 -10.95 -7.19 -10.26
N ALA A 442 -12.12 -7.37 -10.83
CA ALA A 442 -12.85 -6.34 -11.54
C ALA A 442 -14.25 -6.19 -10.97
N SER A 443 -14.67 -4.96 -10.76
CA SER A 443 -16.03 -4.60 -10.39
C SER A 443 -16.63 -3.68 -11.42
N PHE A 444 -17.93 -3.85 -11.69
CA PHE A 444 -18.66 -3.04 -12.64
C PHE A 444 -19.70 -2.23 -11.90
N THR A 445 -19.71 -0.93 -12.13
CA THR A 445 -20.68 -0.04 -11.54
C THR A 445 -21.44 0.66 -12.64
N LEU A 446 -22.75 0.56 -12.61
CA LEU A 446 -23.64 1.34 -13.44
C LEU A 446 -24.02 2.60 -12.68
N SER A 447 -23.58 3.76 -13.18
CA SER A 447 -24.07 5.04 -12.69
C SER A 447 -24.91 5.71 -13.77
N SER A 448 -26.03 6.30 -13.38
CA SER A 448 -26.81 7.19 -14.24
C SER A 448 -26.54 8.62 -13.79
N ASP A 449 -25.83 9.36 -14.61
CA ASP A 449 -25.62 10.79 -14.40
C ASP A 449 -26.68 11.55 -15.19
N SER A 450 -27.76 12.02 -14.55
CA SER A 450 -28.73 12.87 -15.20
C SER A 450 -29.19 13.98 -14.27
N THR A 451 -28.74 15.18 -14.56
CA THR A 451 -29.31 16.41 -14.01
C THR A 451 -30.59 16.86 -14.74
N ASP A 452 -30.91 16.27 -15.90
CA ASP A 452 -32.02 16.65 -16.79
C ASP A 452 -33.06 15.53 -17.02
N GLY A 453 -32.98 14.41 -16.28
CA GLY A 453 -33.87 13.26 -16.50
C GLY A 453 -33.48 12.36 -17.66
N SER A 454 -32.50 12.72 -18.47
CA SER A 454 -31.89 11.83 -19.47
C SER A 454 -30.86 10.94 -18.77
N ARG A 455 -31.06 9.63 -18.78
CA ARG A 455 -30.12 8.68 -18.19
C ARG A 455 -28.89 8.57 -19.07
N LYS A 456 -27.77 9.16 -18.66
CA LYS A 456 -26.45 8.73 -19.12
C LYS A 456 -26.08 7.48 -18.31
N VAL A 457 -26.03 6.33 -18.97
CA VAL A 457 -25.50 5.12 -18.36
C VAL A 457 -23.99 5.22 -18.47
N VAL A 458 -23.33 5.55 -17.39
CA VAL A 458 -21.88 5.49 -17.30
C VAL A 458 -21.52 4.13 -16.71
N ASN A 459 -20.86 3.30 -17.48
CA ASN A 459 -20.30 2.05 -16.98
C ASN A 459 -18.91 2.33 -16.46
N ASN A 460 -18.76 2.25 -15.16
CA ASN A 460 -17.46 2.37 -14.52
C ASN A 460 -16.88 0.99 -14.28
N TYR A 461 -15.69 0.77 -14.77
CA TYR A 461 -14.96 -0.46 -14.58
C TYR A 461 -13.87 -0.23 -13.56
N PHE A 462 -13.87 -1.02 -12.49
CA PHE A 462 -12.81 -1.04 -11.50
C PHE A 462 -11.95 -2.26 -11.75
N ALA A 463 -10.72 -2.04 -12.19
CA ALA A 463 -9.73 -3.09 -12.28
C ALA A 463 -8.78 -2.95 -11.09
N GLN A 464 -8.80 -3.91 -10.21
CA GLN A 464 -7.85 -4.02 -9.11
C GLN A 464 -6.85 -5.12 -9.41
N LEU A 465 -5.57 -4.77 -9.32
CA LEU A 465 -4.48 -5.70 -9.53
C LEU A 465 -3.79 -6.01 -8.20
N SER A 466 -3.49 -7.27 -7.96
CA SER A 466 -2.73 -7.72 -6.81
C SER A 466 -1.21 -7.69 -7.02
N SER A 467 -0.75 -7.36 -8.23
CA SER A 467 0.66 -7.16 -8.59
C SER A 467 0.75 -6.20 -9.76
N SER A 468 1.91 -5.52 -9.93
CA SER A 468 2.17 -4.71 -11.13
C SER A 468 2.13 -5.58 -12.37
N ARG A 469 1.29 -5.22 -13.34
CA ARG A 469 1.19 -5.94 -14.60
C ARG A 469 0.48 -5.11 -15.66
N ASP A 470 0.72 -5.45 -16.91
CA ASP A 470 -0.03 -4.89 -18.02
C ASP A 470 -1.37 -5.61 -18.16
N VAL A 471 -2.44 -4.84 -18.20
CA VAL A 471 -3.80 -5.35 -18.37
C VAL A 471 -4.38 -4.82 -19.67
N PHE A 472 -4.91 -5.72 -20.48
CA PHE A 472 -5.58 -5.39 -21.72
C PHE A 472 -7.08 -5.47 -21.51
N LEU A 473 -7.76 -4.33 -21.66
CA LEU A 473 -9.21 -4.24 -21.64
C LEU A 473 -9.71 -4.10 -23.06
N GLU A 474 -10.58 -5.01 -23.46
CA GLU A 474 -11.33 -4.90 -24.69
C GLU A 474 -12.81 -4.83 -24.35
N SER A 475 -13.46 -3.72 -24.67
CA SER A 475 -14.89 -3.55 -24.46
C SER A 475 -15.61 -3.57 -25.81
N TYR A 476 -16.66 -4.37 -25.87
CA TYR A 476 -17.47 -4.54 -27.07
C TYR A 476 -18.87 -4.03 -26.79
N PHE A 477 -19.37 -3.19 -27.68
CA PHE A 477 -20.73 -2.70 -27.63
C PHE A 477 -21.60 -3.48 -28.65
N PHE A 478 -22.65 -4.10 -28.16
CA PHE A 478 -23.62 -4.80 -29.01
C PHE A 478 -24.95 -4.04 -28.99
N ASN A 479 -25.29 -3.45 -30.11
CA ASN A 479 -26.65 -2.96 -30.33
C ASN A 479 -27.58 -4.16 -30.39
N ASN A 480 -28.75 -4.09 -29.75
CA ASN A 480 -29.67 -5.20 -29.48
C ASN A 480 -30.32 -5.81 -30.72
N GLN A 481 -29.56 -6.05 -31.75
CA GLN A 481 -29.97 -6.99 -32.81
C GLN A 481 -29.49 -8.37 -32.39
N ILE A 482 -30.49 -9.21 -32.10
CA ILE A 482 -30.37 -10.60 -31.71
C ILE A 482 -29.22 -11.27 -32.47
N VAL A 483 -28.08 -11.43 -31.82
CA VAL A 483 -27.08 -12.41 -32.26
C VAL A 483 -27.56 -13.76 -31.72
N GLN A 484 -28.43 -14.40 -32.45
CA GLN A 484 -28.68 -15.83 -32.26
C GLN A 484 -27.41 -16.57 -32.68
N GLY A 485 -26.72 -17.05 -31.70
CA GLY A 485 -25.60 -17.95 -31.87
C GLY A 485 -24.56 -17.68 -30.79
N ASN A 486 -24.41 -18.61 -29.86
CA ASN A 486 -23.28 -18.69 -28.94
C ASN A 486 -21.99 -18.87 -29.73
N LYS A 487 -21.47 -17.80 -30.33
CA LYS A 487 -20.10 -17.75 -30.76
C LYS A 487 -19.31 -17.37 -29.54
N VAL A 488 -18.83 -18.37 -28.81
CA VAL A 488 -17.76 -18.16 -27.81
C VAL A 488 -16.57 -17.70 -28.63
N GLU A 489 -16.36 -16.39 -28.72
CA GLU A 489 -15.10 -15.87 -29.26
C GLU A 489 -14.03 -16.13 -28.20
N TYR A 490 -13.17 -17.08 -28.50
CA TYR A 490 -12.01 -17.38 -27.68
C TYR A 490 -11.03 -16.22 -27.79
N ALA A 491 -10.66 -15.66 -26.66
CA ALA A 491 -9.64 -14.64 -26.62
C ALA A 491 -8.30 -15.22 -27.10
N GLU A 492 -7.63 -14.54 -28.00
CA GLU A 492 -6.29 -14.92 -28.42
C GLU A 492 -5.29 -14.72 -27.26
N ILE A 493 -4.39 -15.68 -27.03
CA ILE A 493 -3.24 -15.48 -26.18
C ILE A 493 -2.21 -14.69 -26.98
N ASP A 494 -1.80 -13.54 -26.50
CA ASP A 494 -0.82 -12.69 -27.17
C ASP A 494 0.60 -12.89 -26.66
N VAL A 495 0.79 -13.67 -25.60
CA VAL A 495 2.10 -13.95 -25.00
C VAL A 495 2.36 -15.45 -24.83
N PRO A 496 3.59 -15.91 -25.03
CA PRO A 496 3.95 -17.31 -24.81
C PRO A 496 4.01 -17.63 -23.31
N TYR A 497 3.67 -18.87 -22.92
CA TYR A 497 3.80 -19.32 -21.53
C TYR A 497 4.16 -20.81 -21.42
N PRO A 498 4.88 -21.23 -20.35
CA PRO A 498 5.54 -20.36 -19.37
C PRO A 498 6.67 -19.55 -20.01
N ASN A 499 6.81 -18.28 -19.62
CA ASN A 499 7.88 -17.43 -20.11
C ASN A 499 8.47 -16.62 -18.95
N PRO A 500 9.66 -16.94 -18.42
CA PRO A 500 10.67 -17.84 -19.01
C PRO A 500 10.30 -19.33 -19.04
N PHE A 501 10.66 -20.01 -20.10
CA PHE A 501 10.54 -21.45 -20.22
C PHE A 501 11.76 -22.14 -19.60
N ASN A 502 11.52 -23.09 -18.69
CA ASN A 502 12.56 -23.91 -18.07
C ASN A 502 12.25 -25.39 -18.34
N TYR A 503 13.23 -26.13 -18.82
CA TYR A 503 13.08 -27.56 -19.14
C TYR A 503 12.78 -28.46 -17.93
N LYS A 504 12.99 -27.96 -16.71
CA LYS A 504 12.66 -28.69 -15.48
C LYS A 504 11.25 -28.36 -14.96
N ASN A 505 10.56 -27.43 -15.59
CA ASN A 505 9.24 -27.01 -15.13
C ASN A 505 8.20 -28.03 -15.61
N ALA A 506 7.56 -28.72 -14.66
CA ALA A 506 6.57 -29.77 -14.95
C ALA A 506 5.21 -29.22 -15.47
N MET A 507 5.05 -27.91 -15.55
CA MET A 507 3.85 -27.29 -16.09
C MET A 507 3.72 -27.56 -17.57
N ASN A 508 2.52 -27.83 -18.03
CA ASN A 508 2.18 -28.08 -19.43
C ASN A 508 3.00 -29.21 -20.09
N ASN A 509 3.28 -30.28 -19.36
CA ASN A 509 4.08 -31.43 -19.84
C ASN A 509 5.46 -31.02 -20.42
N ASN A 510 6.12 -30.04 -19.83
CA ASN A 510 7.38 -29.46 -20.30
C ASN A 510 7.32 -28.87 -21.72
N GLN A 511 6.17 -28.30 -22.08
CA GLN A 511 5.97 -27.59 -23.33
C GLN A 511 5.67 -26.12 -23.13
N LEU A 512 6.13 -25.31 -24.05
CA LEU A 512 5.85 -23.89 -24.16
C LEU A 512 4.64 -23.70 -25.07
N SER A 513 3.63 -23.01 -24.59
CA SER A 513 2.47 -22.62 -25.38
C SER A 513 2.77 -21.32 -26.12
N LEU A 514 2.57 -21.32 -27.42
CA LEU A 514 2.77 -20.17 -28.28
C LEU A 514 1.44 -19.68 -28.80
N PRO A 515 1.18 -18.36 -28.79
CA PRO A 515 -0.02 -17.78 -29.37
C PRO A 515 -0.15 -18.07 -30.86
N VAL A 516 -1.37 -18.31 -31.30
CA VAL A 516 -1.71 -18.48 -32.72
C VAL A 516 -3.03 -17.78 -33.03
N SER A 517 -3.13 -17.17 -34.21
CA SER A 517 -4.41 -16.63 -34.70
C SER A 517 -5.29 -17.78 -35.16
N TYR A 518 -6.50 -17.88 -34.58
CA TYR A 518 -7.50 -18.85 -35.02
C TYR A 518 -8.15 -18.46 -36.34
N ASN A 519 -8.23 -19.38 -37.26
CA ASN A 519 -8.81 -19.15 -38.59
C ASN A 519 -9.37 -20.41 -39.22
N GLU A 520 -9.98 -21.29 -38.47
CA GLU A 520 -10.55 -22.58 -38.96
C GLU A 520 -9.52 -23.62 -39.41
N MET A 521 -8.22 -23.27 -39.45
CA MET A 521 -7.16 -24.22 -39.77
C MET A 521 -6.81 -25.04 -38.53
N LYS A 522 -6.51 -26.31 -38.76
CA LYS A 522 -6.10 -27.23 -37.67
C LYS A 522 -4.63 -27.09 -37.28
N ASN A 523 -3.80 -26.48 -38.11
CA ASN A 523 -2.35 -26.42 -37.96
C ASN A 523 -1.83 -25.01 -38.22
N ALA A 524 -0.69 -24.68 -37.62
CA ALA A 524 0.08 -23.48 -37.89
C ALA A 524 1.57 -23.80 -38.04
N ASP A 525 2.24 -23.02 -38.86
CA ASP A 525 3.71 -23.06 -38.97
C ASP A 525 4.33 -22.25 -37.82
N VAL A 526 5.42 -22.77 -37.31
CA VAL A 526 6.19 -22.18 -36.20
C VAL A 526 7.63 -21.97 -36.66
N TYR A 527 8.12 -20.78 -36.40
CA TYR A 527 9.51 -20.40 -36.64
C TYR A 527 10.10 -19.80 -35.36
N ILE A 528 11.24 -20.29 -34.94
CA ILE A 528 11.98 -19.78 -33.79
C ILE A 528 13.35 -19.29 -34.25
N TYR A 529 13.68 -18.06 -33.88
CA TYR A 529 14.95 -17.43 -34.21
C TYR A 529 15.75 -17.11 -32.95
N SER A 530 17.05 -17.20 -33.04
CA SER A 530 17.94 -16.63 -32.00
C SER A 530 17.85 -15.10 -31.99
N SER A 531 18.38 -14.45 -30.97
CA SER A 531 18.49 -12.98 -30.90
C SER A 531 19.29 -12.38 -32.07
N GLY A 532 20.17 -13.17 -32.70
CA GLY A 532 20.90 -12.81 -33.93
C GLY A 532 20.15 -13.11 -35.23
N MET A 533 18.83 -13.38 -35.16
CA MET A 533 17.96 -13.68 -36.31
C MET A 533 18.33 -14.95 -37.09
N ASN A 534 19.08 -15.88 -36.51
CA ASN A 534 19.31 -17.19 -37.12
C ASN A 534 18.13 -18.11 -36.78
N LEU A 535 17.56 -18.76 -37.79
CA LEU A 535 16.49 -19.73 -37.62
C LEU A 535 17.06 -20.97 -36.87
N VAL A 536 16.49 -21.26 -35.69
CA VAL A 536 16.89 -22.39 -34.84
C VAL A 536 15.89 -23.53 -34.85
N TYR A 537 14.62 -23.22 -35.15
CA TYR A 537 13.56 -24.21 -35.29
C TYR A 537 12.53 -23.77 -36.32
N SER A 538 12.05 -24.73 -37.11
CA SER A 538 10.85 -24.59 -37.92
C SER A 538 10.04 -25.88 -37.91
N GLY A 539 8.73 -25.78 -37.93
CA GLY A 539 7.83 -26.93 -37.96
C GLY A 539 6.38 -26.55 -38.08
N ASN A 540 5.52 -27.52 -38.41
CA ASN A 540 4.09 -27.38 -38.44
C ASN A 540 3.51 -28.03 -37.17
N ARG A 541 2.56 -27.37 -36.48
CA ARG A 541 2.01 -27.82 -35.23
C ARG A 541 0.50 -27.73 -35.24
N ASN A 542 -0.16 -28.68 -34.58
CA ASN A 542 -1.62 -28.63 -34.39
C ASN A 542 -2.01 -27.47 -33.49
N ILE A 543 -3.08 -26.78 -33.90
CA ILE A 543 -3.75 -25.77 -33.08
C ILE A 543 -4.75 -26.48 -32.19
N PHE A 544 -4.79 -26.13 -30.92
CA PHE A 544 -5.78 -26.64 -29.98
C PHE A 544 -6.17 -25.56 -28.96
N ALA A 545 -7.34 -25.72 -28.37
CA ALA A 545 -7.79 -24.88 -27.27
C ALA A 545 -7.05 -25.31 -26.00
N ASP A 546 -6.35 -24.37 -25.37
CA ASP A 546 -5.71 -24.62 -24.09
C ASP A 546 -6.76 -24.76 -23.00
N PRO A 547 -6.81 -25.88 -22.26
CA PRO A 547 -7.83 -26.11 -21.23
C PRO A 547 -7.79 -25.09 -20.08
N LEU A 548 -6.62 -24.49 -19.82
CA LEU A 548 -6.44 -23.52 -18.71
C LEU A 548 -6.91 -22.13 -19.09
N THR A 549 -6.68 -21.69 -20.31
CA THR A 549 -6.95 -20.34 -20.77
C THR A 549 -8.13 -20.26 -21.73
N ASN A 550 -8.59 -21.40 -22.23
CA ASN A 550 -9.60 -21.54 -23.30
C ASN A 550 -9.26 -20.75 -24.57
N LYS A 551 -7.95 -20.64 -24.89
CA LYS A 551 -7.41 -19.89 -26.01
C LYS A 551 -6.74 -20.83 -26.99
N PHE A 552 -6.63 -20.39 -28.25
CA PHE A 552 -5.95 -21.19 -29.28
C PHE A 552 -4.44 -21.03 -29.19
N ILE A 553 -3.77 -22.14 -29.06
CA ILE A 553 -2.32 -22.23 -28.93
C ILE A 553 -1.77 -23.36 -29.79
N ILE A 554 -0.49 -23.31 -30.02
CA ILE A 554 0.34 -24.44 -30.41
C ILE A 554 1.35 -24.70 -29.29
N THR A 555 1.86 -25.90 -29.17
CA THR A 555 2.91 -26.22 -28.21
C THR A 555 4.24 -26.51 -28.88
N TRP A 556 5.33 -26.12 -28.21
CA TRP A 556 6.69 -26.37 -28.61
C TRP A 556 7.55 -26.72 -27.38
N ASN A 557 8.46 -27.70 -27.56
CA ASN A 557 9.23 -28.27 -26.46
C ASN A 557 10.57 -27.58 -26.18
N GLY A 558 10.83 -26.43 -26.77
CA GLY A 558 12.05 -25.65 -26.57
C GLY A 558 13.29 -26.23 -27.29
N MET A 559 13.15 -27.26 -28.15
CA MET A 559 14.27 -27.88 -28.85
C MET A 559 14.47 -27.29 -30.25
N ASP A 560 15.71 -27.28 -30.73
CA ASP A 560 16.02 -26.92 -32.10
C ASP A 560 15.56 -27.99 -33.12
N SER A 561 15.76 -27.71 -34.40
CA SER A 561 15.39 -28.66 -35.48
C SER A 561 16.15 -29.99 -35.46
N SER A 562 17.24 -30.08 -34.68
CA SER A 562 18.01 -31.33 -34.48
C SER A 562 17.58 -32.09 -33.21
N GLY A 563 16.62 -31.56 -32.43
CA GLY A 563 16.15 -32.13 -31.18
C GLY A 563 17.05 -31.81 -29.97
N LYS A 564 17.94 -30.84 -30.07
CA LYS A 564 18.80 -30.39 -28.99
C LYS A 564 18.14 -29.23 -28.23
N LYS A 565 18.26 -29.23 -26.89
CA LYS A 565 17.83 -28.13 -26.05
C LYS A 565 18.53 -26.83 -26.40
N LEU A 566 17.75 -25.76 -26.53
CA LEU A 566 18.32 -24.44 -26.77
C LEU A 566 19.05 -23.92 -25.51
N PRO A 567 20.16 -23.19 -25.67
CA PRO A 567 20.84 -22.53 -24.57
C PRO A 567 19.94 -21.48 -23.87
N THR A 568 20.32 -21.14 -22.64
CA THR A 568 19.71 -19.97 -21.94
C THR A 568 19.87 -18.72 -22.80
N GLY A 569 18.76 -18.04 -23.08
CA GLY A 569 18.78 -16.87 -23.96
C GLY A 569 17.40 -16.38 -24.33
N VAL A 570 17.38 -15.27 -25.08
CA VAL A 570 16.16 -14.68 -25.65
C VAL A 570 16.01 -15.13 -27.09
N TYR A 571 14.84 -15.61 -27.45
CA TYR A 571 14.48 -16.07 -28.79
C TYR A 571 13.25 -15.33 -29.29
N ILE A 572 13.06 -15.27 -30.59
CA ILE A 572 11.90 -14.69 -31.25
C ILE A 572 11.09 -15.83 -31.86
N TYR A 573 9.81 -15.90 -31.56
CA TYR A 573 8.89 -16.82 -32.23
C TYR A 573 8.03 -16.10 -33.25
N ILE A 574 7.66 -16.81 -34.30
CA ILE A 574 6.63 -16.45 -35.26
C ILE A 574 5.74 -17.67 -35.46
N THR A 575 4.44 -17.50 -35.29
CA THR A 575 3.45 -18.49 -35.68
C THR A 575 2.66 -17.96 -36.87
N ASN A 576 2.41 -18.82 -37.84
CA ASN A 576 1.67 -18.47 -39.06
C ASN A 576 0.52 -19.45 -39.26
N SER A 577 -0.69 -18.94 -39.20
CA SER A 577 -1.90 -19.70 -39.51
C SER A 577 -2.59 -19.05 -40.69
N ASN A 578 -2.39 -19.64 -41.87
CA ASN A 578 -2.97 -19.16 -43.14
C ASN A 578 -2.74 -17.66 -43.42
N GLY A 579 -1.49 -17.19 -43.23
CA GLY A 579 -1.11 -15.79 -43.47
C GLY A 579 -1.32 -14.88 -42.26
N ASN A 580 -2.03 -15.31 -41.22
CA ASN A 580 -2.15 -14.56 -39.98
C ASN A 580 -0.96 -14.85 -39.06
N LEU A 581 -0.15 -13.84 -38.85
CA LEU A 581 1.10 -13.95 -38.08
C LEU A 581 0.92 -13.46 -36.65
N LYS A 582 1.39 -14.27 -35.66
CA LYS A 582 1.70 -13.81 -34.32
C LYS A 582 3.21 -13.90 -34.11
N LYS A 583 3.78 -12.95 -33.39
CA LYS A 583 5.21 -12.88 -33.11
C LYS A 583 5.47 -12.32 -31.71
N GLY A 584 6.56 -12.76 -31.12
CA GLY A 584 6.97 -12.24 -29.81
C GLY A 584 8.31 -12.81 -29.35
N LYS A 585 8.62 -12.60 -28.08
CA LYS A 585 9.87 -13.02 -27.45
C LYS A 585 9.64 -14.17 -26.49
N ILE A 586 10.60 -15.09 -26.45
CA ILE A 586 10.65 -16.20 -25.51
C ILE A 586 11.97 -16.10 -24.76
N VAL A 587 11.93 -16.30 -23.47
CA VAL A 587 13.12 -16.48 -22.64
C VAL A 587 13.25 -17.97 -22.30
N ILE A 588 14.36 -18.58 -22.64
CA ILE A 588 14.67 -19.97 -22.30
C ILE A 588 15.71 -19.98 -21.20
N LYS A 589 15.47 -20.75 -20.16
CA LYS A 589 16.41 -21.05 -19.08
C LYS A 589 16.75 -22.55 -19.14
N ASN A 590 18.01 -22.88 -19.47
CA ASN A 590 18.50 -24.24 -19.52
C ASN A 590 19.41 -24.51 -18.31
N GLU A 591 18.77 -24.62 -17.12
CA GLU A 591 19.42 -24.89 -15.83
C GLU A 591 19.16 -26.32 -15.36
#